data_61fd90b4d97a3ce46270a4eca74858d5
#
_entry.id   61fd90b4d97a3ce46270a4eca74858d5
#
_cell.length_a   1.000
_cell.length_b   1.000
_cell.length_c   1.000
_cell.angle_alpha   90.00
_cell.angle_beta   90.00
_cell.angle_gamma   90.00
#
_symmetry.space_group_name_H-M   'P 1'
#
loop_
_entity.id
_entity.type
_entity.pdbx_description
1 polymer ?
#
loop_
_entity_poly.entity_id
_entity_poly.type
_entity_poly.pdbx_seq_one_letter_code
_entity_poly.pdbx_strand_id
1 'polypeptide(L)'
;MAAHDDDRTNYDAYWEAFFSHADRDAASWEELLTGFYEHDFGAIGEGFAPNPAAARAIETLAAKGYPLVLATMPMFPRRAVEWRLTWAGVDASRFARITSFENSTSVKPKLAYYAENVAACGLSGEDVLMVGNNTVEDLAACGLGADAFLVTDHLLDPTEGFDLGTVKHGTMEEFAAWAEALPVCADPAQGVDAGVVTAAAREAALSGRAGA
;
A
#
# COMPACT_ATOMS: atom_id res chain seq x y z
N MET A 1 16.10 0.00 4.59
CA MET A 1 16.60 -0.53 3.30
C MET A 1 17.37 0.55 2.57
N ALA A 2 18.55 0.24 2.06
CA ALA A 2 19.23 1.15 1.15
C ALA A 2 18.31 1.41 -0.06
N ALA A 3 18.28 2.65 -0.53
CA ALA A 3 17.55 2.97 -1.74
C ALA A 3 18.21 2.24 -2.91
N HIS A 4 17.46 1.44 -3.65
CA HIS A 4 17.89 0.93 -4.94
C HIS A 4 17.00 1.57 -6.01
N ASP A 5 17.59 1.95 -7.12
CA ASP A 5 16.92 2.65 -8.23
C ASP A 5 16.84 1.76 -9.48
N ASP A 6 17.05 0.45 -9.30
CA ASP A 6 16.94 -0.56 -10.34
C ASP A 6 15.56 -1.23 -10.36
N ASP A 7 15.34 -2.15 -11.29
CA ASP A 7 14.08 -2.88 -11.46
C ASP A 7 13.94 -4.09 -10.53
N ARG A 8 14.88 -4.30 -9.61
CA ARG A 8 14.81 -5.38 -8.65
C ARG A 8 13.69 -5.11 -7.66
N THR A 9 13.04 -6.17 -7.23
CA THR A 9 12.06 -6.08 -6.16
C THR A 9 12.71 -5.75 -4.82
N ASN A 10 11.93 -5.27 -3.88
CA ASN A 10 12.38 -5.11 -2.50
C ASN A 10 12.78 -6.46 -1.88
N TYR A 11 12.18 -7.58 -2.33
CA TYR A 11 12.56 -8.94 -1.98
C TYR A 11 14.01 -9.22 -2.38
N ASP A 12 14.36 -8.99 -3.66
CA ASP A 12 15.71 -9.24 -4.16
C ASP A 12 16.74 -8.38 -3.41
N ALA A 13 16.45 -7.09 -3.24
CA ALA A 13 17.33 -6.16 -2.53
C ALA A 13 17.48 -6.51 -1.04
N TYR A 14 16.42 -7.01 -0.40
CA TYR A 14 16.45 -7.45 0.98
C TYR A 14 17.39 -8.66 1.15
N TRP A 15 17.19 -9.70 0.35
CA TRP A 15 17.97 -10.93 0.47
C TRP A 15 19.43 -10.72 0.10
N GLU A 16 19.73 -9.95 -0.94
CA GLU A 16 21.11 -9.59 -1.27
C GLU A 16 21.82 -8.89 -0.10
N ALA A 17 21.16 -7.89 0.51
CA ALA A 17 21.69 -7.18 1.66
C ALA A 17 21.81 -8.10 2.89
N PHE A 18 20.81 -8.94 3.14
CA PHE A 18 20.80 -9.86 4.28
C PHE A 18 21.95 -10.88 4.17
N PHE A 19 22.10 -11.53 3.02
CA PHE A 19 23.14 -12.55 2.82
C PHE A 19 24.57 -11.98 2.79
N SER A 20 24.72 -10.70 2.47
CA SER A 20 26.02 -10.05 2.58
C SER A 20 26.54 -9.96 4.04
N HIS A 21 25.66 -10.15 5.03
CA HIS A 21 25.94 -10.05 6.46
C HIS A 21 25.65 -11.33 7.25
N ALA A 22 25.01 -12.33 6.65
CA ALA A 22 24.62 -13.55 7.32
C ALA A 22 25.72 -14.63 7.25
N ASP A 23 26.02 -15.25 8.40
CA ASP A 23 27.03 -16.31 8.52
C ASP A 23 26.53 -17.71 8.14
N ARG A 24 25.25 -17.82 7.71
CA ARG A 24 24.61 -19.10 7.42
C ARG A 24 24.24 -19.20 5.95
N ASP A 25 24.02 -20.45 5.52
CA ASP A 25 23.47 -20.74 4.20
C ASP A 25 22.16 -19.98 3.95
N ALA A 26 22.11 -19.30 2.83
CA ALA A 26 21.00 -18.47 2.38
C ALA A 26 19.66 -19.22 2.38
N ALA A 27 19.65 -20.43 1.83
CA ALA A 27 18.43 -21.24 1.70
C ALA A 27 17.81 -21.57 3.07
N SER A 28 18.65 -21.84 4.08
CA SER A 28 18.17 -22.13 5.45
C SER A 28 17.50 -20.92 6.11
N TRP A 29 17.97 -19.71 5.83
CA TRP A 29 17.34 -18.50 6.36
C TRP A 29 16.02 -18.17 5.65
N GLU A 30 15.96 -18.35 4.34
CA GLU A 30 14.75 -18.12 3.57
C GLU A 30 13.64 -19.09 4.00
N GLU A 31 13.97 -20.38 4.18
CA GLU A 31 13.05 -21.39 4.69
C GLU A 31 12.54 -21.04 6.10
N LEU A 32 13.44 -20.64 7.01
CA LEU A 32 13.08 -20.27 8.38
C LEU A 32 12.13 -19.07 8.42
N LEU A 33 12.44 -18.01 7.67
CA LEU A 33 11.61 -16.79 7.65
C LEU A 33 10.29 -17.03 6.94
N THR A 34 10.27 -17.81 5.87
CA THR A 34 9.03 -18.23 5.20
C THR A 34 8.15 -19.01 6.18
N GLY A 35 8.70 -20.00 6.87
CA GLY A 35 7.98 -20.77 7.89
C GLY A 35 7.40 -19.89 9.00
N PHE A 36 8.17 -18.91 9.48
CA PHE A 36 7.70 -17.95 10.47
C PHE A 36 6.48 -17.15 9.97
N TYR A 37 6.54 -16.59 8.76
CA TYR A 37 5.42 -15.81 8.22
C TYR A 37 4.20 -16.66 7.86
N GLU A 38 4.42 -17.93 7.47
CA GLU A 38 3.31 -18.84 7.15
C GLU A 38 2.57 -19.31 8.41
N HIS A 39 3.26 -19.53 9.50
CA HIS A 39 2.70 -20.22 10.67
C HIS A 39 2.67 -19.36 11.94
N ASP A 40 3.80 -18.79 12.35
CA ASP A 40 3.92 -18.17 13.68
C ASP A 40 3.49 -16.70 13.70
N PHE A 41 3.70 -15.97 12.59
CA PHE A 41 3.37 -14.56 12.49
C PHE A 41 1.88 -14.28 12.74
N GLY A 42 1.02 -15.23 12.35
CA GLY A 42 -0.42 -15.13 12.56
C GLY A 42 -0.83 -14.96 14.02
N ALA A 43 -0.09 -15.60 14.93
CA ALA A 43 -0.36 -15.54 16.37
C ALA A 43 -0.09 -14.14 16.99
N ILE A 44 0.72 -13.30 16.35
CA ILE A 44 0.99 -11.92 16.82
C ILE A 44 -0.32 -11.11 16.85
N GLY A 45 -1.29 -11.46 16.00
CA GLY A 45 -2.60 -10.81 15.95
C GLY A 45 -3.54 -11.16 17.09
N GLU A 46 -3.20 -12.11 17.95
CA GLU A 46 -3.99 -12.43 19.13
C GLU A 46 -4.07 -11.20 20.04
N GLY A 47 -5.26 -10.65 20.21
CA GLY A 47 -5.49 -9.45 21.02
C GLY A 47 -5.67 -8.14 20.24
N PHE A 48 -5.49 -8.12 18.93
CA PHE A 48 -5.93 -7.00 18.11
C PHE A 48 -7.44 -7.07 17.88
N ALA A 49 -8.12 -5.94 18.07
CA ALA A 49 -9.53 -5.81 17.74
C ALA A 49 -9.69 -5.27 16.32
N PRO A 50 -10.49 -5.91 15.45
CA PRO A 50 -10.83 -5.36 14.14
C PRO A 50 -11.47 -3.97 14.27
N ASN A 51 -11.22 -3.11 13.28
CA ASN A 51 -11.94 -1.84 13.15
C ASN A 51 -13.14 -2.02 12.20
N PRO A 52 -14.39 -2.09 12.70
CA PRO A 52 -15.56 -2.32 11.85
C PRO A 52 -15.78 -1.22 10.81
N ALA A 53 -15.36 0.02 11.09
CA ALA A 53 -15.48 1.11 10.14
C ALA A 53 -14.55 0.93 8.95
N ALA A 54 -13.33 0.38 9.17
CA ALA A 54 -12.40 0.07 8.09
C ALA A 54 -12.97 -1.01 7.15
N ALA A 55 -13.47 -2.11 7.72
CA ALA A 55 -14.10 -3.17 6.92
C ALA A 55 -15.32 -2.63 6.14
N ARG A 56 -16.18 -1.84 6.79
CA ARG A 56 -17.35 -1.22 6.14
C ARG A 56 -16.95 -0.29 4.99
N ALA A 57 -15.93 0.54 5.16
CA ALA A 57 -15.44 1.43 4.11
C ALA A 57 -14.95 0.63 2.88
N ILE A 58 -14.14 -0.41 3.10
CA ILE A 58 -13.62 -1.28 2.04
C ILE A 58 -14.76 -1.99 1.30
N GLU A 59 -15.71 -2.59 2.01
CA GLU A 59 -16.87 -3.25 1.39
C GLU A 59 -17.73 -2.26 0.57
N THR A 60 -17.95 -1.06 1.11
CA THR A 60 -18.70 -0.02 0.42
C THR A 60 -18.05 0.42 -0.88
N LEU A 61 -16.73 0.69 -0.84
CA LEU A 61 -15.99 1.11 -2.03
C LEU A 61 -15.91 0.00 -3.08
N ALA A 62 -15.65 -1.24 -2.66
CA ALA A 62 -15.66 -2.39 -3.55
C ALA A 62 -17.03 -2.61 -4.21
N ALA A 63 -18.13 -2.51 -3.44
CA ALA A 63 -19.50 -2.64 -3.96
C ALA A 63 -19.86 -1.53 -4.95
N LYS A 64 -19.25 -0.35 -4.83
CA LYS A 64 -19.39 0.77 -5.77
C LYS A 64 -18.48 0.69 -6.99
N GLY A 65 -17.67 -0.38 -7.10
CA GLY A 65 -16.79 -0.62 -8.23
C GLY A 65 -15.48 0.17 -8.22
N TYR A 66 -15.10 0.77 -7.10
CA TYR A 66 -13.78 1.41 -6.99
C TYR A 66 -12.69 0.33 -6.91
N PRO A 67 -11.67 0.35 -7.78
CA PRO A 67 -10.51 -0.52 -7.65
C PRO A 67 -9.72 -0.16 -6.39
N LEU A 68 -9.48 -1.14 -5.54
CA LEU A 68 -8.78 -0.93 -4.28
C LEU A 68 -7.34 -1.45 -4.36
N VAL A 69 -6.40 -0.61 -3.97
CA VAL A 69 -4.98 -0.96 -3.83
C VAL A 69 -4.59 -0.83 -2.36
N LEU A 70 -4.13 -1.91 -1.75
CA LEU A 70 -3.56 -1.86 -0.42
C LEU A 70 -2.09 -1.42 -0.52
N ALA A 71 -1.87 -0.13 -0.31
CA ALA A 71 -0.56 0.53 -0.39
C ALA A 71 0.17 0.48 0.96
N THR A 72 0.83 -0.62 1.26
CA THR A 72 1.61 -0.79 2.50
C THR A 72 3.02 -0.21 2.37
N MET A 73 3.79 -0.15 3.46
CA MET A 73 5.25 -0.11 3.38
C MET A 73 5.73 -1.50 2.92
N PRO A 74 6.23 -1.66 1.68
CA PRO A 74 6.44 -2.97 1.07
C PRO A 74 7.79 -3.59 1.49
N MET A 75 7.96 -3.78 2.79
CA MET A 75 9.14 -4.40 3.42
C MET A 75 8.86 -5.79 3.98
N PHE A 76 7.62 -6.27 3.85
CA PHE A 76 7.17 -7.56 4.36
C PHE A 76 6.67 -8.43 3.22
N PRO A 77 6.73 -9.79 3.39
CA PRO A 77 6.15 -10.72 2.44
C PRO A 77 4.62 -10.55 2.37
N ARG A 78 4.07 -10.88 1.23
CA ARG A 78 2.62 -10.85 0.97
C ARG A 78 1.83 -11.54 2.09
N ARG A 79 2.32 -12.68 2.58
CA ARG A 79 1.70 -13.45 3.65
C ARG A 79 1.53 -12.64 4.94
N ALA A 80 2.56 -11.88 5.33
CA ALA A 80 2.47 -11.01 6.51
C ALA A 80 1.41 -9.91 6.36
N VAL A 81 1.26 -9.38 5.16
CA VAL A 81 0.23 -8.37 4.86
C VAL A 81 -1.17 -8.99 4.95
N GLU A 82 -1.35 -10.20 4.44
CA GLU A 82 -2.63 -10.93 4.53
C GLU A 82 -3.03 -11.24 5.98
N TRP A 83 -2.08 -11.61 6.84
CA TRP A 83 -2.34 -11.76 8.27
C TRP A 83 -2.82 -10.45 8.90
N ARG A 84 -2.19 -9.33 8.57
CA ARG A 84 -2.59 -8.00 9.07
C ARG A 84 -4.00 -7.61 8.62
N LEU A 85 -4.38 -7.95 7.39
CA LEU A 85 -5.77 -7.77 6.92
C LEU A 85 -6.74 -8.65 7.72
N THR A 86 -6.36 -9.90 7.98
CA THR A 86 -7.17 -10.81 8.83
C THR A 86 -7.38 -10.21 10.21
N TRP A 87 -6.34 -9.69 10.85
CA TRP A 87 -6.45 -9.03 12.16
C TRP A 87 -7.33 -7.78 12.12
N ALA A 88 -7.28 -7.06 11.02
CA ALA A 88 -8.13 -5.88 10.81
C ALA A 88 -9.60 -6.24 10.47
N GLY A 89 -9.91 -7.52 10.26
CA GLY A 89 -11.24 -7.97 9.84
C GLY A 89 -11.59 -7.58 8.39
N VAL A 90 -10.58 -7.43 7.53
CA VAL A 90 -10.73 -7.00 6.13
C VAL A 90 -10.43 -8.17 5.20
N ASP A 91 -11.31 -8.40 4.23
CA ASP A 91 -11.14 -9.43 3.20
C ASP A 91 -10.08 -8.97 2.16
N ALA A 92 -8.97 -9.71 2.09
CA ALA A 92 -7.90 -9.45 1.14
C ALA A 92 -8.36 -9.51 -0.33
N SER A 93 -9.40 -10.27 -0.64
CA SER A 93 -9.93 -10.40 -2.00
C SER A 93 -10.59 -9.12 -2.54
N ARG A 94 -10.84 -8.14 -1.67
CA ARG A 94 -11.37 -6.83 -2.07
C ARG A 94 -10.34 -5.95 -2.75
N PHE A 95 -9.05 -6.27 -2.63
CA PHE A 95 -7.98 -5.49 -3.23
C PHE A 95 -7.55 -6.09 -4.55
N ALA A 96 -7.61 -5.28 -5.61
CA ALA A 96 -7.08 -5.64 -6.92
C ALA A 96 -5.54 -5.76 -6.89
N ARG A 97 -4.88 -4.99 -6.02
CA ARG A 97 -3.43 -5.06 -5.76
C ARG A 97 -3.16 -4.93 -4.27
N ILE A 98 -2.27 -5.73 -3.75
CA ILE A 98 -1.70 -5.60 -2.42
C ILE A 98 -0.19 -5.48 -2.57
N THR A 99 0.39 -4.36 -2.12
CA THR A 99 1.84 -4.17 -2.19
C THR A 99 2.55 -4.99 -1.13
N SER A 100 3.64 -5.59 -1.52
CA SER A 100 4.53 -6.38 -0.68
C SER A 100 5.96 -6.29 -1.23
N PHE A 101 6.93 -6.85 -0.54
CA PHE A 101 8.30 -6.76 -1.02
C PHE A 101 8.54 -7.58 -2.30
N GLU A 102 7.69 -8.55 -2.63
CA GLU A 102 7.79 -9.36 -3.85
C GLU A 102 7.35 -8.60 -5.12
N ASN A 103 6.45 -7.62 -5.00
CA ASN A 103 5.89 -6.93 -6.15
C ASN A 103 6.15 -5.43 -6.21
N SER A 104 6.96 -4.90 -5.32
CA SER A 104 7.32 -3.48 -5.25
C SER A 104 8.82 -3.29 -5.41
N THR A 105 9.22 -2.27 -6.18
CA THR A 105 10.61 -1.90 -6.45
C THR A 105 11.05 -0.66 -5.67
N SER A 106 10.15 -0.03 -4.96
CA SER A 106 10.36 1.19 -4.18
C SER A 106 9.60 1.13 -2.87
N VAL A 107 9.76 2.14 -2.02
CA VAL A 107 9.14 2.25 -0.69
C VAL A 107 8.60 3.65 -0.46
N LYS A 108 7.63 3.80 0.44
CA LYS A 108 7.17 5.09 0.95
C LYS A 108 8.35 5.84 1.62
N PRO A 109 8.43 7.14 1.57
CA PRO A 109 7.56 8.11 0.87
C PRO A 109 8.02 8.45 -0.56
N LYS A 110 8.85 7.62 -1.19
CA LYS A 110 9.38 7.92 -2.53
C LYS A 110 8.25 7.98 -3.56
N LEU A 111 8.25 8.99 -4.43
CA LEU A 111 7.28 9.12 -5.51
C LEU A 111 7.27 7.91 -6.44
N ALA A 112 8.42 7.26 -6.66
CA ALA A 112 8.53 6.05 -7.45
C ALA A 112 7.62 4.92 -6.94
N TYR A 113 7.42 4.79 -5.63
CA TYR A 113 6.50 3.82 -5.04
C TYR A 113 5.04 4.08 -5.46
N TYR A 114 4.60 5.33 -5.40
CA TYR A 114 3.24 5.69 -5.79
C TYR A 114 3.05 5.59 -7.30
N ALA A 115 4.06 6.01 -8.08
CA ALA A 115 4.04 5.90 -9.53
C ALA A 115 3.90 4.46 -10.02
N GLU A 116 4.58 3.48 -9.40
CA GLU A 116 4.40 2.07 -9.76
C GLU A 116 2.97 1.57 -9.46
N ASN A 117 2.35 2.03 -8.37
CA ASN A 117 0.98 1.63 -8.03
C ASN A 117 -0.06 2.30 -8.93
N VAL A 118 0.13 3.56 -9.29
CA VAL A 118 -0.70 4.27 -10.28
C VAL A 118 -0.58 3.60 -11.66
N ALA A 119 0.65 3.31 -12.10
CA ALA A 119 0.90 2.60 -13.35
C ALA A 119 0.27 1.20 -13.38
N ALA A 120 0.31 0.46 -12.26
CA ALA A 120 -0.35 -0.83 -12.14
C ALA A 120 -1.87 -0.77 -12.39
N CYS A 121 -2.48 0.38 -12.10
CA CYS A 121 -3.90 0.62 -12.34
C CYS A 121 -4.19 1.16 -13.75
N GLY A 122 -3.16 1.53 -14.52
CA GLY A 122 -3.34 2.21 -15.80
C GLY A 122 -3.99 3.60 -15.66
N LEU A 123 -3.79 4.27 -14.51
CA LEU A 123 -4.38 5.55 -14.16
C LEU A 123 -3.30 6.64 -14.10
N SER A 124 -3.75 7.91 -13.97
CA SER A 124 -2.91 9.03 -13.55
C SER A 124 -3.00 9.28 -12.05
N GLY A 125 -2.10 10.08 -11.48
CA GLY A 125 -2.18 10.45 -10.07
C GLY A 125 -3.49 11.16 -9.72
N GLU A 126 -4.00 12.00 -10.63
CA GLU A 126 -5.23 12.78 -10.45
C GLU A 126 -6.49 11.91 -10.33
N ASP A 127 -6.43 10.64 -10.80
CA ASP A 127 -7.54 9.68 -10.71
C ASP A 127 -7.56 8.92 -9.37
N VAL A 128 -6.61 9.18 -8.47
CA VAL A 128 -6.36 8.38 -7.27
C VAL A 128 -6.65 9.17 -6.00
N LEU A 129 -7.28 8.51 -5.05
CA LEU A 129 -7.38 8.97 -3.66
C LEU A 129 -6.46 8.12 -2.78
N MET A 130 -5.48 8.75 -2.13
CA MET A 130 -4.69 8.11 -1.09
C MET A 130 -5.40 8.22 0.27
N VAL A 131 -5.63 7.10 0.93
CA VAL A 131 -6.20 7.04 2.29
C VAL A 131 -5.13 6.48 3.22
N GLY A 132 -4.75 7.24 4.22
CA GLY A 132 -3.71 6.84 5.15
C GLY A 132 -3.71 7.64 6.43
N ASN A 133 -2.72 7.45 7.30
CA ASN A 133 -2.63 8.13 8.59
C ASN A 133 -1.27 8.79 8.86
N ASN A 134 -0.36 8.76 7.89
CA ASN A 134 0.98 9.30 8.04
C ASN A 134 1.15 10.54 7.15
N THR A 135 1.43 11.70 7.79
CA THR A 135 1.52 12.99 7.10
C THR A 135 2.70 13.09 6.12
N VAL A 136 3.72 12.26 6.26
CA VAL A 136 4.89 12.22 5.36
C VAL A 136 4.77 11.09 4.35
N GLU A 137 4.55 9.87 4.85
CA GLU A 137 4.53 8.69 3.98
C GLU A 137 3.31 8.68 3.05
N ASP A 138 2.10 8.88 3.57
CA ASP A 138 0.90 8.73 2.75
C ASP A 138 0.66 9.97 1.88
N LEU A 139 0.89 11.17 2.41
CA LEU A 139 0.69 12.40 1.65
C LEU A 139 1.72 12.62 0.53
N ALA A 140 2.80 11.84 0.48
CA ALA A 140 3.73 11.88 -0.64
C ALA A 140 3.05 11.54 -1.98
N ALA A 141 1.94 10.78 -1.97
CA ALA A 141 1.14 10.51 -3.17
C ALA A 141 0.62 11.78 -3.85
N CYS A 142 0.37 12.85 -3.08
CA CYS A 142 -0.06 14.14 -3.62
C CYS A 142 0.98 14.76 -4.58
N GLY A 143 2.24 14.35 -4.49
CA GLY A 143 3.28 14.74 -5.44
C GLY A 143 3.08 14.22 -6.87
N LEU A 144 2.15 13.27 -7.08
CA LEU A 144 1.69 12.80 -8.39
C LEU A 144 0.33 13.38 -8.79
N GLY A 145 -0.22 14.32 -8.01
CA GLY A 145 -1.55 14.89 -8.23
C GLY A 145 -2.68 14.14 -7.52
N ALA A 146 -2.38 13.11 -6.75
CA ALA A 146 -3.41 12.35 -6.01
C ALA A 146 -4.10 13.22 -4.95
N ASP A 147 -5.41 13.04 -4.82
CA ASP A 147 -6.15 13.50 -3.65
C ASP A 147 -5.78 12.64 -2.43
N ALA A 148 -5.98 13.17 -1.23
CA ALA A 148 -5.74 12.44 0.00
C ALA A 148 -6.89 12.59 1.01
N PHE A 149 -7.11 11.53 1.80
CA PHE A 149 -7.90 11.56 3.03
C PHE A 149 -7.04 11.04 4.19
N LEU A 150 -6.77 11.89 5.16
CA LEU A 150 -5.92 11.55 6.31
C LEU A 150 -6.78 11.06 7.47
N VAL A 151 -6.62 9.79 7.83
CA VAL A 151 -7.33 9.16 8.97
C VAL A 151 -6.64 9.54 10.27
N THR A 152 -7.40 10.09 11.21
CA THR A 152 -6.85 10.72 12.42
C THR A 152 -6.85 9.86 13.67
N ASP A 153 -7.51 8.69 13.68
CA ASP A 153 -7.57 7.81 14.87
C ASP A 153 -6.18 7.42 15.42
N HIS A 154 -5.23 7.20 14.51
CA HIS A 154 -3.84 6.86 14.82
C HIS A 154 -2.89 7.70 13.96
N LEU A 155 -3.10 9.02 13.97
CA LEU A 155 -2.31 9.94 13.17
C LEU A 155 -0.83 9.87 13.52
N LEU A 156 -0.01 9.74 12.50
CA LEU A 156 1.44 9.81 12.57
C LEU A 156 1.91 11.10 11.89
N ASP A 157 2.38 12.05 12.68
CA ASP A 157 2.99 13.28 12.18
C ASP A 157 4.47 13.38 12.60
N PRO A 158 5.39 12.80 11.79
CA PRO A 158 6.82 12.85 12.10
C PRO A 158 7.42 14.27 12.13
N THR A 159 6.72 15.24 11.56
CA THR A 159 7.16 16.64 11.50
C THR A 159 6.68 17.49 12.69
N GLU A 160 5.78 16.95 13.51
CA GLU A 160 5.23 17.60 14.72
C GLU A 160 4.63 18.99 14.44
N GLY A 161 3.75 19.11 13.45
CA GLY A 161 3.12 20.40 13.16
C GLY A 161 2.40 20.48 11.83
N PHE A 162 1.98 19.33 11.29
CA PHE A 162 1.22 19.30 10.06
C PHE A 162 -0.14 20.00 10.22
N ASP A 163 -0.45 20.92 9.30
CA ASP A 163 -1.74 21.62 9.28
C ASP A 163 -2.80 20.72 8.62
N LEU A 164 -3.64 20.09 9.43
CA LEU A 164 -4.75 19.25 8.98
C LEU A 164 -5.75 20.02 8.09
N GLY A 165 -5.84 21.34 8.21
CA GLY A 165 -6.71 22.16 7.37
C GLY A 165 -6.35 22.15 5.88
N THR A 166 -5.18 21.61 5.51
CA THR A 166 -4.69 21.55 4.12
C THR A 166 -5.12 20.28 3.36
N VAL A 167 -5.69 19.30 4.04
CA VAL A 167 -6.08 18.00 3.47
C VAL A 167 -7.43 17.55 4.03
N LYS A 168 -8.19 16.77 3.26
CA LYS A 168 -9.37 16.07 3.81
C LYS A 168 -8.91 15.14 4.93
N HIS A 169 -9.55 15.21 6.07
CA HIS A 169 -9.21 14.37 7.22
C HIS A 169 -10.43 14.05 8.06
N GLY A 170 -10.31 13.05 8.91
CA GLY A 170 -11.33 12.61 9.85
C GLY A 170 -11.00 11.26 10.44
N THR A 171 -11.84 10.79 11.34
CA THR A 171 -11.76 9.44 11.88
C THR A 171 -12.06 8.40 10.81
N MET A 172 -11.73 7.12 11.06
CA MET A 172 -12.10 6.02 10.16
C MET A 172 -13.62 5.89 10.03
N GLU A 173 -14.39 6.24 11.06
CA GLU A 173 -15.85 6.26 11.01
C GLU A 173 -16.37 7.36 10.06
N GLU A 174 -15.77 8.56 10.11
CA GLU A 174 -16.08 9.65 9.20
C GLU A 174 -15.66 9.33 7.77
N PHE A 175 -14.53 8.66 7.57
CA PHE A 175 -14.13 8.17 6.26
C PHE A 175 -15.13 7.15 5.70
N ALA A 176 -15.58 6.19 6.53
CA ALA A 176 -16.59 5.22 6.10
C ALA A 176 -17.91 5.89 5.69
N ALA A 177 -18.38 6.86 6.48
CA ALA A 177 -19.57 7.63 6.14
C ALA A 177 -19.40 8.45 4.85
N TRP A 178 -18.21 9.03 4.64
CA TRP A 178 -17.89 9.73 3.40
C TRP A 178 -17.86 8.76 2.19
N ALA A 179 -17.29 7.56 2.34
CA ALA A 179 -17.29 6.52 1.32
C ALA A 179 -18.72 6.06 0.94
N GLU A 180 -19.63 6.00 1.92
CA GLU A 180 -21.05 5.72 1.69
C GLU A 180 -21.73 6.81 0.83
N ALA A 181 -21.29 8.05 0.94
CA ALA A 181 -21.84 9.18 0.17
C ALA A 181 -21.26 9.29 -1.25
N LEU A 182 -20.15 8.64 -1.55
CA LEU A 182 -19.57 8.65 -2.90
C LEU A 182 -20.53 8.04 -3.94
N PRO A 183 -20.49 8.47 -5.20
CA PRO A 183 -21.22 7.83 -6.28
C PRO A 183 -20.68 6.42 -6.56
N VAL A 184 -21.37 5.64 -7.38
CA VAL A 184 -20.81 4.46 -8.03
C VAL A 184 -19.67 4.90 -8.95
N CYS A 185 -18.58 4.14 -8.98
CA CYS A 185 -17.45 4.41 -9.87
C CYS A 185 -17.91 4.35 -11.34
N ALA A 186 -17.80 5.46 -12.05
CA ALA A 186 -18.31 5.57 -13.41
C ALA A 186 -17.41 4.84 -14.42
N ASP A 187 -16.10 4.86 -14.18
CA ASP A 187 -15.09 4.29 -15.08
C ASP A 187 -14.01 3.60 -14.24
N PRO A 188 -14.28 2.37 -13.75
CA PRO A 188 -13.32 1.66 -12.92
C PRO A 188 -12.11 1.22 -13.74
N ALA A 189 -10.92 1.35 -13.17
CA ALA A 189 -9.70 0.80 -13.76
C ALA A 189 -9.87 -0.70 -14.06
N GLN A 190 -9.51 -1.10 -15.26
CA GLN A 190 -9.62 -2.49 -15.73
C GLN A 190 -8.25 -3.15 -15.74
N GLY A 191 -8.19 -4.39 -15.27
CA GLY A 191 -6.97 -5.19 -15.39
C GLY A 191 -5.81 -4.67 -14.55
N VAL A 192 -6.07 -4.27 -13.31
CA VAL A 192 -5.02 -3.84 -12.38
C VAL A 192 -3.92 -4.91 -12.26
N ASP A 193 -2.68 -4.53 -12.53
CA ASP A 193 -1.53 -5.43 -12.46
C ASP A 193 -1.14 -5.68 -10.99
N ALA A 194 -1.22 -6.93 -10.57
CA ALA A 194 -0.82 -7.36 -9.23
C ALA A 194 0.69 -7.69 -9.13
N GLY A 195 1.39 -7.76 -10.26
CA GLY A 195 2.81 -8.14 -10.35
C GLY A 195 3.77 -6.96 -10.19
N VAL A 196 5.00 -7.17 -10.64
CA VAL A 196 6.06 -6.15 -10.65
C VAL A 196 5.84 -5.21 -11.84
N VAL A 197 5.73 -3.93 -11.55
CA VAL A 197 5.60 -2.89 -12.58
C VAL A 197 6.96 -2.60 -13.21
N THR A 198 7.01 -2.49 -14.53
CA THR A 198 8.26 -2.19 -15.25
C THR A 198 8.75 -0.77 -14.95
N ALA A 199 10.06 -0.57 -15.00
CA ALA A 199 10.66 0.76 -14.87
C ALA A 199 10.08 1.76 -15.87
N ALA A 200 9.84 1.33 -17.11
CA ALA A 200 9.28 2.20 -18.14
C ALA A 200 7.86 2.68 -17.79
N ALA A 201 7.01 1.80 -17.24
CA ALA A 201 5.66 2.17 -16.82
C ALA A 201 5.69 3.11 -15.59
N ARG A 202 6.58 2.84 -14.62
CA ARG A 202 6.82 3.69 -13.46
C ARG A 202 7.30 5.09 -13.87
N GLU A 203 8.26 5.18 -14.78
CA GLU A 203 8.79 6.45 -15.28
C GLU A 203 7.74 7.25 -16.06
N ALA A 204 6.89 6.57 -16.83
CA ALA A 204 5.77 7.19 -17.52
C ALA A 204 4.79 7.82 -16.51
N ALA A 205 4.46 7.13 -15.43
CA ALA A 205 3.59 7.65 -14.37
C ALA A 205 4.23 8.84 -13.62
N LEU A 206 5.56 8.78 -13.35
CA LEU A 206 6.29 9.90 -12.75
C LEU A 206 6.29 11.16 -13.63
N SER A 207 6.27 11.00 -14.93
CA SER A 207 6.26 12.13 -15.88
C SER A 207 4.86 12.64 -16.24
N GLY A 208 3.81 12.10 -15.62
CA GLY A 208 2.42 12.45 -15.93
C GLY A 208 1.94 11.96 -17.31
N ARG A 209 2.64 10.99 -17.90
CA ARG A 209 2.33 10.42 -19.22
C ARG A 209 1.67 9.03 -19.13
N ALA A 210 1.02 8.72 -18.04
CA ALA A 210 0.24 7.50 -17.93
C ALA A 210 -1.04 7.67 -18.76
N GLY A 211 -1.07 7.07 -19.94
CA GLY A 211 -2.24 6.94 -20.80
C GLY A 211 -2.27 7.91 -21.99
N ALA A 212 -1.58 7.55 -23.08
CA ALA A 212 -1.95 7.92 -24.43
C ALA A 212 -2.21 6.63 -25.22
#